data_9b824a6d3f5e64e25385b74fba3a6e82
#
_entry.id   9b824a6d3f5e64e25385b74fba3a6e82
#
_cell.length_a   1.000
_cell.length_b   1.000
_cell.length_c   1.000
_cell.angle_alpha   90.00
_cell.angle_beta   90.00
_cell.angle_gamma   90.00
#
_symmetry.space_group_name_H-M   'P 1'
#
loop_
_entity.id
_entity.type
_entity.pdbx_description
1 polymer ?
#
loop_
_entity_poly.entity_id
_entity_poly.type
_entity_poly.pdbx_seq_one_letter_code
_entity_poly.pdbx_strand_id
1 'polypeptide(L)'
;EGMLSDAQKNLGGVRGPDFLFRRFDCQNIPFSDKTIDRVIANHVLFYVGSLQKALEEICRVMKDDGIFYCSVYGKEHMKEVTMLVQEFDPRISLSEVNLFDMFGLDEGEAVLKRYFADVKKIEYEDALIVTEAEPLLDYILSCHGNQNEILNNRQMEFKKFLKKKIDTQGQVKITKQAGVFVSKKEK
;
A
#
# COMPACT_ATOMS: atom_id res chain seq x y z
N GLU A 1 -5.15 11.31 -12.49
CA GLU A 1 -6.19 12.37 -12.49
C GLU A 1 -7.38 11.99 -11.61
N GLY A 2 -7.90 10.74 -11.66
CA GLY A 2 -9.06 10.31 -10.86
C GLY A 2 -8.91 10.56 -9.36
N MET A 3 -7.83 10.10 -8.75
CA MET A 3 -7.58 10.28 -7.31
C MET A 3 -7.56 11.76 -6.86
N LEU A 4 -7.01 12.67 -7.68
CA LEU A 4 -7.04 14.12 -7.38
C LEU A 4 -8.46 14.67 -7.48
N SER A 5 -9.24 14.25 -8.48
CA SER A 5 -10.65 14.64 -8.60
C SER A 5 -11.48 14.19 -7.40
N ASP A 6 -11.27 12.96 -6.92
CA ASP A 6 -11.97 12.45 -5.75
C ASP A 6 -11.54 13.14 -4.47
N ALA A 7 -10.25 13.43 -4.30
CA ALA A 7 -9.75 14.23 -3.19
C ALA A 7 -10.35 15.63 -3.18
N GLN A 8 -10.45 16.30 -4.33
CA GLN A 8 -11.08 17.61 -4.46
C GLN A 8 -12.57 17.57 -4.07
N LYS A 9 -13.31 16.54 -4.51
CA LYS A 9 -14.73 16.38 -4.13
C LYS A 9 -14.90 16.17 -2.62
N ASN A 10 -14.04 15.32 -2.04
CA ASN A 10 -14.16 14.93 -0.63
C ASN A 10 -13.71 16.04 0.33
N LEU A 11 -12.72 16.84 -0.05
CA LEU A 11 -12.10 17.85 0.82
C LEU A 11 -12.51 19.29 0.49
N GLY A 12 -13.08 19.54 -0.69
CA GLY A 12 -13.45 20.89 -1.14
C GLY A 12 -14.51 21.60 -0.29
N GLY A 13 -15.26 20.86 0.55
CA GLY A 13 -16.24 21.41 1.49
C GLY A 13 -15.74 21.48 2.95
N VAL A 14 -14.54 21.03 3.23
CA VAL A 14 -13.98 21.02 4.59
C VAL A 14 -13.55 22.42 4.98
N ARG A 15 -14.18 22.99 6.02
CA ARG A 15 -13.77 24.30 6.58
C ARG A 15 -12.46 24.11 7.38
N GLY A 16 -11.47 24.94 7.10
CA GLY A 16 -10.21 24.94 7.86
C GLY A 16 -9.01 25.20 6.95
N PRO A 17 -8.08 24.24 6.80
CA PRO A 17 -6.86 24.45 6.04
C PRO A 17 -7.13 24.63 4.53
N ASP A 18 -6.30 25.42 3.88
CA ASP A 18 -6.29 25.53 2.42
C ASP A 18 -5.72 24.26 1.81
N PHE A 19 -6.49 23.62 0.92
CA PHE A 19 -6.05 22.45 0.18
C PHE A 19 -5.56 22.87 -1.21
N LEU A 20 -4.30 22.57 -1.52
CA LEU A 20 -3.76 22.70 -2.87
C LEU A 20 -3.61 21.33 -3.51
N PHE A 21 -4.36 21.08 -4.56
CA PHE A 21 -4.31 19.82 -5.32
C PHE A 21 -3.41 20.00 -6.53
N ARG A 22 -2.34 19.21 -6.62
CA ARG A 22 -1.33 19.34 -7.67
C ARG A 22 -0.85 17.97 -8.15
N ARG A 23 -0.78 17.79 -9.46
CA ARG A 23 -0.16 16.63 -10.08
C ARG A 23 1.31 16.92 -10.35
N PHE A 24 2.20 16.07 -9.86
CA PHE A 24 3.62 16.09 -10.15
C PHE A 24 4.24 14.71 -9.93
N ASP A 25 5.47 14.53 -10.42
CA ASP A 25 6.30 13.37 -10.12
C ASP A 25 7.05 13.60 -8.81
N CYS A 26 6.95 12.67 -7.86
CA CYS A 26 7.66 12.76 -6.59
C CYS A 26 9.18 12.65 -6.73
N GLN A 27 9.68 12.25 -7.91
CA GLN A 27 11.10 12.28 -8.27
C GLN A 27 11.57 13.67 -8.76
N ASN A 28 10.64 14.64 -8.84
CA ASN A 28 10.91 16.04 -9.18
C ASN A 28 9.82 16.92 -8.56
N ILE A 29 9.93 17.18 -7.26
CA ILE A 29 8.91 17.88 -6.46
C ILE A 29 9.01 19.39 -6.73
N PRO A 30 7.93 20.05 -7.21
CA PRO A 30 7.95 21.45 -7.65
C PRO A 30 7.84 22.44 -6.47
N PHE A 31 8.63 22.24 -5.43
CA PHE A 31 8.76 23.12 -4.28
C PHE A 31 10.24 23.46 -4.04
N SER A 32 10.50 24.63 -3.46
CA SER A 32 11.85 25.06 -3.09
C SER A 32 12.41 24.21 -1.95
N ASP A 33 13.74 24.22 -1.82
CA ASP A 33 14.43 23.52 -0.75
C ASP A 33 13.95 24.03 0.62
N LYS A 34 13.85 23.11 1.57
CA LYS A 34 13.56 23.42 2.99
C LYS A 34 12.29 24.26 3.21
N THR A 35 11.21 23.98 2.46
CA THR A 35 9.93 24.72 2.59
C THR A 35 8.83 23.92 3.25
N ILE A 36 8.93 22.58 3.28
CA ILE A 36 7.86 21.68 3.74
C ILE A 36 8.14 21.18 5.16
N ASP A 37 7.18 21.36 6.05
CA ASP A 37 7.31 20.92 7.45
C ASP A 37 7.05 19.42 7.60
N ARG A 38 6.11 18.87 6.83
CA ARG A 38 5.69 17.47 6.90
C ARG A 38 5.46 16.92 5.50
N VAL A 39 6.03 15.76 5.22
CA VAL A 39 5.77 14.99 3.99
C VAL A 39 5.10 13.68 4.38
N ILE A 40 4.04 13.30 3.67
CA ILE A 40 3.31 12.06 3.88
C ILE A 40 3.24 11.31 2.55
N ALA A 41 3.76 10.07 2.53
CA ALA A 41 3.73 9.19 1.37
C ALA A 41 2.98 7.89 1.75
N ASN A 42 1.66 7.89 1.57
CA ASN A 42 0.84 6.73 1.94
C ASN A 42 0.77 5.74 0.79
N HIS A 43 1.34 4.54 0.99
CA HIS A 43 1.30 3.40 0.04
C HIS A 43 1.67 3.80 -1.40
N VAL A 44 2.73 4.59 -1.58
CA VAL A 44 3.10 5.15 -2.89
C VAL A 44 4.56 4.88 -3.29
N LEU A 45 5.49 4.74 -2.34
CA LEU A 45 6.92 4.68 -2.65
C LEU A 45 7.34 3.42 -3.42
N PHE A 46 6.60 2.34 -3.32
CA PHE A 46 6.84 1.13 -4.10
C PHE A 46 6.38 1.22 -5.57
N TYR A 47 5.71 2.30 -5.97
CA TYR A 47 5.33 2.56 -7.37
C TYR A 47 6.30 3.49 -8.11
N VAL A 48 7.28 4.09 -7.42
CA VAL A 48 8.16 5.08 -8.04
C VAL A 48 9.25 4.40 -8.89
N GLY A 49 9.58 4.98 -10.04
CA GLY A 49 10.61 4.44 -10.92
C GLY A 49 12.03 4.47 -10.32
N SER A 50 12.32 5.47 -9.48
CA SER A 50 13.56 5.57 -8.72
C SER A 50 13.28 6.02 -7.29
N LEU A 51 13.28 5.06 -6.37
CA LEU A 51 13.12 5.31 -4.94
C LEU A 51 14.19 6.28 -4.41
N GLN A 52 15.44 6.13 -4.89
CA GLN A 52 16.53 7.02 -4.53
C GLN A 52 16.19 8.48 -4.84
N LYS A 53 15.80 8.79 -6.09
CA LYS A 53 15.45 10.16 -6.49
C LYS A 53 14.27 10.72 -5.70
N ALA A 54 13.25 9.89 -5.44
CA ALA A 54 12.10 10.32 -4.66
C ALA A 54 12.50 10.67 -3.22
N LEU A 55 13.35 9.88 -2.56
CA LEU A 55 13.82 10.17 -1.21
C LEU A 55 14.77 11.38 -1.16
N GLU A 56 15.63 11.57 -2.17
CA GLU A 56 16.47 12.76 -2.30
C GLU A 56 15.61 14.04 -2.43
N GLU A 57 14.56 14.01 -3.26
CA GLU A 57 13.64 15.13 -3.42
C GLU A 57 12.82 15.42 -2.16
N ILE A 58 12.34 14.37 -1.48
CA ILE A 58 11.67 14.51 -0.18
C ILE A 58 12.60 15.19 0.82
N CYS A 59 13.85 14.73 0.93
CA CYS A 59 14.86 15.37 1.80
C CYS A 59 15.14 16.81 1.39
N ARG A 60 15.21 17.10 0.10
CA ARG A 60 15.50 18.46 -0.41
C ARG A 60 14.42 19.45 0.02
N VAL A 61 13.14 19.10 -0.21
CA VAL A 61 12.04 20.03 0.06
C VAL A 61 11.68 20.15 1.55
N MET A 62 12.03 19.15 2.36
CA MET A 62 11.77 19.17 3.81
C MET A 62 12.68 20.15 4.52
N LYS A 63 12.14 20.89 5.48
CA LYS A 63 12.89 21.66 6.48
C LYS A 63 13.79 20.73 7.30
N ASP A 64 14.80 21.32 7.97
CA ASP A 64 15.75 20.53 8.77
C ASP A 64 15.06 19.85 9.96
N ASP A 65 14.08 20.49 10.58
CA ASP A 65 13.19 19.93 11.63
C ASP A 65 11.94 19.21 11.09
N GLY A 66 11.87 19.03 9.78
CA GLY A 66 10.74 18.38 9.11
C GLY A 66 10.61 16.90 9.47
N ILE A 67 9.39 16.37 9.34
CA ILE A 67 9.10 14.95 9.56
C ILE A 67 8.53 14.32 8.30
N PHE A 68 9.06 13.17 7.93
CA PHE A 68 8.56 12.33 6.85
C PHE A 68 7.82 11.12 7.41
N TYR A 69 6.61 10.90 6.89
CA TYR A 69 5.81 9.73 7.17
C TYR A 69 5.61 8.93 5.89
N CYS A 70 5.87 7.62 5.92
CA CYS A 70 5.47 6.76 4.82
C CYS A 70 4.86 5.46 5.32
N SER A 71 3.74 5.06 4.74
CA SER A 71 3.10 3.79 5.02
C SER A 71 3.42 2.77 3.93
N VAL A 72 3.61 1.53 4.36
CA VAL A 72 3.96 0.40 3.49
C VAL A 72 3.33 -0.91 3.99
N TYR A 73 3.34 -1.92 3.14
CA TYR A 73 2.98 -3.30 3.48
C TYR A 73 4.23 -4.12 3.76
N GLY A 74 4.07 -5.18 4.57
CA GLY A 74 5.08 -6.22 4.75
C GLY A 74 4.82 -7.44 3.85
N LYS A 75 5.74 -8.37 3.83
CA LYS A 75 5.71 -9.58 2.97
C LYS A 75 4.54 -10.52 3.30
N GLU A 76 4.08 -10.48 4.54
CA GLU A 76 2.98 -11.33 5.01
C GLU A 76 1.59 -10.72 4.74
N HIS A 77 1.55 -9.51 4.16
CA HIS A 77 0.27 -8.83 3.91
C HIS A 77 -0.60 -9.61 2.94
N MET A 78 -1.80 -10.00 3.40
CA MET A 78 -2.82 -10.71 2.60
C MET A 78 -2.35 -12.07 2.05
N LYS A 79 -1.33 -12.71 2.65
CA LYS A 79 -0.75 -13.97 2.15
C LYS A 79 -1.77 -15.09 2.01
N GLU A 80 -2.76 -15.17 2.91
CA GLU A 80 -3.78 -16.20 2.89
C GLU A 80 -4.68 -16.10 1.65
N VAL A 81 -4.87 -14.90 1.11
CA VAL A 81 -5.62 -14.73 -0.15
C VAL A 81 -4.84 -15.35 -1.31
N THR A 82 -3.54 -15.10 -1.39
CA THR A 82 -2.66 -15.72 -2.37
C THR A 82 -2.66 -17.24 -2.23
N MET A 83 -2.57 -17.75 -1.01
CA MET A 83 -2.63 -19.19 -0.75
C MET A 83 -3.96 -19.83 -1.21
N LEU A 84 -5.10 -19.18 -0.94
CA LEU A 84 -6.42 -19.65 -1.34
C LEU A 84 -6.57 -19.75 -2.88
N VAL A 85 -6.15 -18.73 -3.61
CA VAL A 85 -6.25 -18.77 -5.07
C VAL A 85 -5.30 -19.79 -5.67
N GLN A 86 -4.11 -19.98 -5.12
CA GLN A 86 -3.14 -20.98 -5.59
C GLN A 86 -3.53 -22.40 -5.22
N GLU A 87 -4.24 -22.58 -4.12
CA GLU A 87 -4.82 -23.91 -3.77
C GLU A 87 -5.92 -24.32 -4.76
N PHE A 88 -6.70 -23.36 -5.25
CA PHE A 88 -7.72 -23.60 -6.27
C PHE A 88 -7.10 -23.82 -7.66
N ASP A 89 -6.17 -22.96 -8.05
CA ASP A 89 -5.44 -23.09 -9.30
C ASP A 89 -4.05 -22.42 -9.16
N PRO A 90 -2.94 -23.19 -9.13
CA PRO A 90 -1.60 -22.67 -8.86
C PRO A 90 -1.07 -21.70 -9.92
N ARG A 91 -1.75 -21.54 -11.05
CA ARG A 91 -1.39 -20.56 -12.09
C ARG A 91 -1.87 -19.15 -11.76
N ILE A 92 -2.79 -19.01 -10.79
CA ILE A 92 -3.33 -17.69 -10.42
C ILE A 92 -2.27 -16.87 -9.69
N SER A 93 -2.03 -15.67 -10.21
CA SER A 93 -1.28 -14.60 -9.56
C SER A 93 -2.19 -13.39 -9.38
N LEU A 94 -2.23 -12.81 -8.19
CA LEU A 94 -3.06 -11.63 -7.88
C LEU A 94 -2.37 -10.31 -8.19
N SER A 95 -1.06 -10.34 -8.48
CA SER A 95 -0.27 -9.17 -8.85
C SER A 95 0.84 -9.57 -9.81
N GLU A 96 1.13 -8.71 -10.78
CA GLU A 96 2.28 -8.89 -11.68
C GLU A 96 3.61 -8.55 -11.01
N VAL A 97 3.58 -7.73 -9.95
CA VAL A 97 4.78 -7.26 -9.24
C VAL A 97 4.58 -7.36 -7.74
N ASN A 98 5.57 -7.87 -7.03
CA ASN A 98 5.60 -7.83 -5.57
C ASN A 98 6.02 -6.43 -5.10
N LEU A 99 5.06 -5.59 -4.75
CA LEU A 99 5.30 -4.20 -4.38
C LEU A 99 6.22 -4.07 -3.15
N PHE A 100 6.15 -4.99 -2.20
CA PHE A 100 7.01 -4.99 -1.02
C PHE A 100 8.48 -5.32 -1.32
N ASP A 101 8.80 -5.94 -2.46
CA ASP A 101 10.18 -6.14 -2.90
C ASP A 101 10.82 -4.83 -3.41
N MET A 102 9.99 -3.89 -3.86
CA MET A 102 10.45 -2.56 -4.28
C MET A 102 10.72 -1.64 -3.08
N PHE A 103 9.82 -1.59 -2.12
CA PHE A 103 9.95 -0.89 -0.85
C PHE A 103 8.87 -1.37 0.13
N GLY A 104 9.25 -2.10 1.16
CA GLY A 104 8.35 -2.73 2.11
C GLY A 104 8.73 -2.49 3.57
N LEU A 105 7.93 -3.07 4.45
CA LEU A 105 8.09 -2.92 5.89
C LEU A 105 9.38 -3.55 6.43
N ASP A 106 9.85 -4.62 5.78
CA ASP A 106 11.01 -5.38 6.23
C ASP A 106 12.33 -4.63 5.96
N GLU A 107 12.48 -4.07 4.75
CA GLU A 107 13.72 -3.44 4.30
C GLU A 107 13.68 -1.90 4.41
N GLY A 108 12.48 -1.32 4.57
CA GLY A 108 12.26 0.12 4.49
C GLY A 108 13.06 0.91 5.52
N GLU A 109 13.21 0.40 6.74
CA GLU A 109 13.99 1.07 7.79
C GLU A 109 15.46 1.25 7.38
N ALA A 110 16.09 0.19 6.85
CA ALA A 110 17.48 0.24 6.40
C ALA A 110 17.68 1.19 5.22
N VAL A 111 16.70 1.25 4.32
CA VAL A 111 16.71 2.19 3.20
C VAL A 111 16.60 3.63 3.70
N LEU A 112 15.63 3.92 4.56
CA LEU A 112 15.38 5.27 5.07
C LEU A 112 16.53 5.81 5.92
N LYS A 113 17.23 4.97 6.69
CA LYS A 113 18.40 5.36 7.49
C LYS A 113 19.58 5.89 6.66
N ARG A 114 19.56 5.74 5.33
CA ARG A 114 20.55 6.36 4.44
C ARG A 114 20.28 7.85 4.20
N TYR A 115 19.05 8.31 4.45
CA TYR A 115 18.58 9.65 4.16
C TYR A 115 18.18 10.43 5.42
N PHE A 116 17.81 9.73 6.49
CA PHE A 116 17.27 10.30 7.72
C PHE A 116 18.09 9.86 8.94
N ALA A 117 18.36 10.78 9.85
CA ALA A 117 19.15 10.52 11.05
C ALA A 117 18.37 9.69 12.09
N ASP A 118 17.05 9.86 12.15
CA ASP A 118 16.16 9.13 13.05
C ASP A 118 15.02 8.50 12.23
N VAL A 119 14.88 7.18 12.34
CA VAL A 119 13.82 6.42 11.64
C VAL A 119 13.16 5.49 12.66
N LYS A 120 11.88 5.70 12.89
CA LYS A 120 11.06 4.86 13.76
C LYS A 120 10.06 4.08 12.92
N LYS A 121 10.08 2.74 13.03
CA LYS A 121 9.06 1.86 12.47
C LYS A 121 7.94 1.65 13.49
N ILE A 122 6.69 1.79 13.05
CA ILE A 122 5.48 1.52 13.82
C ILE A 122 4.67 0.53 13.00
N GLU A 123 4.54 -0.69 13.48
CA GLU A 123 3.72 -1.73 12.86
C GLU A 123 2.30 -1.67 13.40
N TYR A 124 1.34 -1.92 12.52
CA TYR A 124 -0.06 -2.06 12.85
C TYR A 124 -0.47 -3.51 12.63
N GLU A 125 -0.65 -4.23 13.73
CA GLU A 125 -1.12 -5.61 13.71
C GLU A 125 -2.64 -5.63 13.55
N ASP A 126 -3.10 -6.23 12.47
CA ASP A 126 -4.52 -6.34 12.15
C ASP A 126 -4.80 -7.63 11.36
N ALA A 127 -6.06 -8.01 11.28
CA ALA A 127 -6.50 -9.12 10.45
C ALA A 127 -7.93 -8.90 9.97
N LEU A 128 -8.23 -9.41 8.78
CA LEU A 128 -9.62 -9.56 8.35
C LEU A 128 -10.14 -10.91 8.77
N ILE A 129 -11.37 -10.93 9.29
CA ILE A 129 -12.11 -12.15 9.57
C ILE A 129 -13.22 -12.25 8.53
N VAL A 130 -13.05 -13.17 7.61
CA VAL A 130 -13.96 -13.35 6.48
C VAL A 130 -14.89 -14.52 6.78
N THR A 131 -16.18 -14.23 6.85
CA THR A 131 -17.25 -15.21 7.12
C THR A 131 -18.15 -15.47 5.91
N GLU A 132 -17.97 -14.69 4.84
CA GLU A 132 -18.75 -14.77 3.61
C GLU A 132 -17.86 -14.88 2.38
N ALA A 133 -18.24 -15.72 1.42
CA ALA A 133 -17.44 -15.97 0.22
C ALA A 133 -17.53 -14.82 -0.81
N GLU A 134 -18.66 -14.11 -0.87
CA GLU A 134 -18.91 -13.08 -1.88
C GLU A 134 -17.93 -11.92 -1.77
N PRO A 135 -17.77 -11.24 -0.61
CA PRO A 135 -16.84 -10.13 -0.49
C PRO A 135 -15.38 -10.52 -0.79
N LEU A 136 -15.01 -11.79 -0.45
CA LEU A 136 -13.68 -12.29 -0.73
C LEU A 136 -13.47 -12.54 -2.23
N LEU A 137 -14.47 -13.08 -2.91
CA LEU A 137 -14.47 -13.26 -4.36
C LEU A 137 -14.34 -11.90 -5.07
N ASP A 138 -15.17 -10.92 -4.68
CA ASP A 138 -15.17 -9.57 -5.28
C ASP A 138 -13.81 -8.90 -5.11
N TYR A 139 -13.20 -9.03 -3.92
CA TYR A 139 -11.85 -8.54 -3.69
C TYR A 139 -10.83 -9.20 -4.63
N ILE A 140 -10.85 -10.53 -4.73
CA ILE A 140 -9.93 -11.29 -5.60
C ILE A 140 -10.09 -10.86 -7.06
N LEU A 141 -11.34 -10.71 -7.54
CA LEU A 141 -11.60 -10.27 -8.91
C LEU A 141 -11.17 -8.82 -9.17
N SER A 142 -11.07 -7.99 -8.13
CA SER A 142 -10.59 -6.60 -8.24
C SER A 142 -9.07 -6.48 -8.31
N CYS A 143 -8.32 -7.54 -8.03
CA CYS A 143 -6.86 -7.55 -8.11
C CYS A 143 -6.34 -7.38 -9.55
N HIS A 144 -5.04 -7.04 -9.69
CA HIS A 144 -4.42 -6.66 -10.96
C HIS A 144 -3.51 -7.74 -11.56
N GLY A 145 -3.76 -8.99 -11.23
CA GLY A 145 -3.05 -10.14 -11.79
C GLY A 145 -3.82 -10.83 -12.93
N ASN A 146 -3.56 -12.13 -13.12
CA ASN A 146 -4.19 -12.94 -14.16
C ASN A 146 -5.46 -13.69 -13.70
N GLN A 147 -5.94 -13.43 -12.46
CA GLN A 147 -7.07 -14.16 -11.87
C GLN A 147 -8.35 -14.04 -12.69
N ASN A 148 -8.61 -12.89 -13.32
CA ASN A 148 -9.81 -12.69 -14.11
C ASN A 148 -9.81 -13.55 -15.40
N GLU A 149 -8.64 -13.78 -15.99
CA GLU A 149 -8.48 -14.65 -17.15
C GLU A 149 -8.70 -16.12 -16.77
N ILE A 150 -8.04 -16.58 -15.71
CA ILE A 150 -8.09 -17.99 -15.28
C ILE A 150 -9.45 -18.34 -14.70
N LEU A 151 -10.08 -17.42 -13.94
CA LEU A 151 -11.40 -17.62 -13.34
C LEU A 151 -12.55 -17.31 -14.31
N ASN A 152 -12.27 -16.88 -15.55
CA ASN A 152 -13.31 -16.71 -16.55
C ASN A 152 -14.09 -18.02 -16.73
N ASN A 153 -15.42 -17.96 -16.63
CA ASN A 153 -16.33 -19.11 -16.61
C ASN A 153 -16.17 -20.08 -15.43
N ARG A 154 -15.27 -19.84 -14.47
CA ARG A 154 -15.05 -20.66 -13.26
C ARG A 154 -15.34 -19.93 -11.96
N GLN A 155 -15.89 -18.71 -12.01
CA GLN A 155 -16.17 -17.90 -10.82
C GLN A 155 -17.15 -18.63 -9.86
N MET A 156 -18.16 -19.30 -10.38
CA MET A 156 -19.10 -20.08 -9.55
C MET A 156 -18.45 -21.30 -8.89
N GLU A 157 -17.50 -21.94 -9.56
CA GLU A 157 -16.71 -23.05 -8.99
C GLU A 157 -15.81 -22.52 -7.89
N PHE A 158 -15.10 -21.42 -8.14
CA PHE A 158 -14.23 -20.80 -7.16
C PHE A 158 -15.02 -20.27 -5.94
N LYS A 159 -16.17 -19.65 -6.16
CA LYS A 159 -17.06 -19.23 -5.06
C LYS A 159 -17.49 -20.41 -4.18
N LYS A 160 -17.84 -21.57 -4.78
CA LYS A 160 -18.15 -22.79 -4.02
C LYS A 160 -16.96 -23.30 -3.22
N PHE A 161 -15.74 -23.22 -3.79
CA PHE A 161 -14.52 -23.57 -3.09
C PHE A 161 -14.29 -22.65 -1.88
N LEU A 162 -14.39 -21.32 -2.03
CA LEU A 162 -14.27 -20.36 -0.93
C LEU A 162 -15.32 -20.62 0.16
N LYS A 163 -16.58 -20.83 -0.24
CA LYS A 163 -17.65 -21.16 0.69
C LYS A 163 -17.34 -22.41 1.48
N LYS A 164 -16.90 -23.49 0.82
CA LYS A 164 -16.52 -24.74 1.49
C LYS A 164 -15.40 -24.53 2.52
N LYS A 165 -14.40 -23.67 2.20
CA LYS A 165 -13.32 -23.33 3.14
C LYS A 165 -13.87 -22.62 4.38
N ILE A 166 -14.72 -21.63 4.18
CA ILE A 166 -15.36 -20.87 5.27
C ILE A 166 -16.24 -21.80 6.11
N ASP A 167 -17.11 -22.59 5.49
CA ASP A 167 -18.02 -23.51 6.19
C ASP A 167 -17.23 -24.55 7.03
N THR A 168 -16.08 -25.00 6.55
CA THR A 168 -15.24 -26.00 7.25
C THR A 168 -14.48 -25.41 8.42
N GLN A 169 -14.00 -24.16 8.30
CA GLN A 169 -13.15 -23.50 9.29
C GLN A 169 -13.92 -22.52 10.19
N GLY A 170 -15.19 -22.26 9.88
CA GLY A 170 -16.03 -21.25 10.50
C GLY A 170 -15.74 -19.82 10.00
N GLN A 171 -14.51 -19.55 9.60
CA GLN A 171 -14.03 -18.27 9.06
C GLN A 171 -12.70 -18.44 8.34
N VAL A 172 -12.33 -17.47 7.51
CA VAL A 172 -10.97 -17.32 6.99
C VAL A 172 -10.34 -16.09 7.61
N LYS A 173 -9.23 -16.25 8.33
CA LYS A 173 -8.43 -15.15 8.86
C LYS A 173 -7.40 -14.76 7.81
N ILE A 174 -7.34 -13.46 7.48
CA ILE A 174 -6.40 -12.90 6.52
C ILE A 174 -5.50 -11.90 7.25
N THR A 175 -4.21 -12.12 7.21
CA THR A 175 -3.20 -11.27 7.85
C THR A 175 -3.12 -9.92 7.15
N LYS A 176 -3.17 -8.83 7.93
CA LYS A 176 -2.87 -7.48 7.47
C LYS A 176 -1.55 -7.04 8.12
N GLN A 177 -0.50 -7.09 7.34
CA GLN A 177 0.80 -6.59 7.77
C GLN A 177 1.06 -5.25 7.11
N ALA A 178 0.92 -4.17 7.87
CA ALA A 178 1.18 -2.82 7.42
C ALA A 178 1.86 -2.02 8.53
N GLY A 179 2.52 -0.93 8.15
CA GLY A 179 3.16 -0.06 9.12
C GLY A 179 3.47 1.30 8.55
N VAL A 180 3.95 2.17 9.43
CA VAL A 180 4.37 3.53 9.10
C VAL A 180 5.80 3.73 9.58
N PHE A 181 6.63 4.27 8.72
CA PHE A 181 7.90 4.85 9.11
C PHE A 181 7.73 6.33 9.40
N VAL A 182 8.26 6.77 10.54
CA VAL A 182 8.37 8.17 10.95
C VAL A 182 9.84 8.53 10.92
N SER A 183 10.23 9.45 10.04
CA SER A 183 11.63 9.76 9.78
C SER A 183 11.92 11.25 9.96
N LYS A 184 13.08 11.59 10.56
CA LYS A 184 13.55 12.96 10.78
C LYS A 184 14.93 13.16 10.17
N LYS A 185 15.20 14.35 9.62
CA LYS A 185 16.49 14.69 9.04
C LYS A 185 17.58 14.82 10.10
N GLU A 186 17.26 15.49 11.19
CA GLU A 186 18.18 15.75 12.32
C GLU A 186 17.63 15.11 13.60
N LYS A 187 18.55 14.84 14.54
CA LYS A 187 18.24 14.32 15.86
C LYS A 187 17.78 15.43 16.78
#